data_b38bb2cb76660649765221a9c3fbbd3d
#
_entry.id   b38bb2cb76660649765221a9c3fbbd3d
#
_cell.length_a   1.000
_cell.length_b   1.000
_cell.length_c   1.000
_cell.angle_alpha   90.00
_cell.angle_beta   90.00
_cell.angle_gamma   90.00
#
_symmetry.space_group_name_H-M   'P 1'
#
loop_
_entity.id
_entity.type
_entity.pdbx_description
1 polymer ?
#
loop_
_entity_poly.entity_id
_entity_poly.type
_entity_poly.pdbx_seq_one_letter_code
_entity_poly.pdbx_strand_id
1 'polypeptide(L)'
;MTGDNWLDAQYSVLGAGLISPECIPRILRDTRETDYAGPCRSVYKAMEALFLAGTPVDPVSLASKMGGDYREFLAQLMVITPTAANLDSYIRITREQAKLSALRELGKQLAEAESPEQASELLTAANGAVINRAAVKITTMHDALRSFFERKTRKAVYLSWPVRELDDRLFAEPGDFIIIGGRPSSGKSAWALQCAWHWAQKYRVGFFSLETSDDKLFDRQMSALTGIAMADIKRSKISDDDWTRIAEMSEAISTRPLELVPAAAMSAADIRAVTMMQGYQIIIIDYLQLIQAKGDNRVQQVTDISIALHTMAQSLGITVVALSQLSRLDPKVQKQAPDLSSLRESGQIEQDADIVMMLNIAKDSDDRELWIRKNKEGTCPQIRLAFDGAHQTFSKAASQEGKAEMDKLRAAGKKHRSTPVIGQPEEKDFEQLPMDTPVPF
;
A
#
# COMPACT_ATOMS: atom_id res chain seq x y z
N MET A 1 -1.54 33.80 -10.87
CA MET A 1 -1.94 34.30 -9.55
C MET A 1 -0.69 34.85 -8.89
N THR A 2 -0.64 36.14 -8.68
CA THR A 2 0.52 36.93 -8.30
C THR A 2 0.90 36.71 -6.83
N GLY A 3 2.16 36.98 -6.46
CA GLY A 3 2.71 36.77 -5.11
C GLY A 3 1.99 37.53 -3.97
N ASP A 4 1.18 38.52 -4.31
CA ASP A 4 0.40 39.32 -3.37
C ASP A 4 -0.67 38.49 -2.64
N ASN A 5 -1.32 37.57 -3.32
CA ASN A 5 -2.43 36.78 -2.74
C ASN A 5 -1.97 35.81 -1.63
N TRP A 6 -0.69 35.44 -1.59
CA TRP A 6 -0.12 34.60 -0.54
C TRP A 6 0.19 35.35 0.74
N LEU A 7 0.73 36.58 0.62
CA LEU A 7 0.99 37.44 1.76
C LEU A 7 -0.31 37.82 2.44
N ASP A 8 -1.33 38.19 1.67
CA ASP A 8 -2.66 38.52 2.19
C ASP A 8 -3.31 37.34 2.92
N ALA A 9 -3.13 36.12 2.42
CA ALA A 9 -3.64 34.93 3.11
C ALA A 9 -2.93 34.70 4.44
N GLN A 10 -1.59 34.83 4.51
CA GLN A 10 -0.85 34.73 5.78
C GLN A 10 -1.29 35.81 6.77
N TYR A 11 -1.44 37.04 6.30
CA TYR A 11 -1.92 38.16 7.13
C TYR A 11 -3.32 37.86 7.68
N SER A 12 -4.19 37.29 6.83
CA SER A 12 -5.57 36.99 7.24
C SER A 12 -5.63 35.83 8.23
N VAL A 13 -4.74 34.83 8.14
CA VAL A 13 -4.67 33.70 9.12
C VAL A 13 -4.23 34.25 10.48
N LEU A 14 -3.13 35.01 10.52
CA LEU A 14 -2.59 35.54 11.78
C LEU A 14 -3.50 36.62 12.36
N GLY A 15 -4.05 37.47 11.50
CA GLY A 15 -5.03 38.50 11.90
C GLY A 15 -6.31 37.90 12.48
N ALA A 16 -6.79 36.77 11.92
CA ALA A 16 -7.94 36.07 12.49
C ALA A 16 -7.67 35.59 13.92
N GLY A 17 -6.47 35.11 14.23
CA GLY A 17 -6.07 34.74 15.58
C GLY A 17 -5.99 35.93 16.54
N LEU A 18 -5.65 37.13 16.03
CA LEU A 18 -5.61 38.36 16.83
C LEU A 18 -7.00 38.98 17.10
N ILE A 19 -7.93 38.84 16.15
CA ILE A 19 -9.31 39.34 16.26
C ILE A 19 -10.17 38.36 17.07
N SER A 20 -9.97 37.06 16.89
CA SER A 20 -10.73 35.97 17.50
C SER A 20 -9.79 34.96 18.11
N PRO A 21 -9.35 35.13 19.38
CA PRO A 21 -8.37 34.21 20.02
C PRO A 21 -8.79 32.76 20.07
N GLU A 22 -10.09 32.48 19.99
CA GLU A 22 -10.63 31.12 19.86
C GLU A 22 -10.18 30.40 18.57
N CYS A 23 -9.71 31.15 17.57
CA CYS A 23 -9.15 30.58 16.34
C CYS A 23 -7.70 30.08 16.51
N ILE A 24 -6.98 30.53 17.53
CA ILE A 24 -5.55 30.21 17.72
C ILE A 24 -5.27 28.71 17.82
N PRO A 25 -6.01 27.91 18.62
CA PRO A 25 -5.79 26.46 18.68
C PRO A 25 -5.92 25.80 17.30
N ARG A 26 -6.83 26.31 16.46
CA ARG A 26 -7.05 25.82 15.11
C ARG A 26 -5.92 26.23 14.18
N ILE A 27 -5.47 27.46 14.23
CA ILE A 27 -4.32 27.96 13.45
C ILE A 27 -3.08 27.11 13.76
N LEU A 28 -2.76 26.92 15.05
CA LEU A 28 -1.59 26.13 15.48
C LEU A 28 -1.70 24.66 15.16
N ARG A 29 -2.91 24.10 15.12
CA ARG A 29 -3.15 22.72 14.70
C ARG A 29 -2.97 22.53 13.18
N ASP A 30 -3.53 23.45 12.38
CA ASP A 30 -3.71 23.28 10.94
C ASP A 30 -2.59 23.94 10.11
N THR A 31 -1.71 24.75 10.73
CA THR A 31 -0.54 25.37 10.09
C THR A 31 0.74 25.16 10.91
N ARG A 32 1.87 25.46 10.32
CA ARG A 32 3.19 25.34 10.95
C ARG A 32 4.03 26.57 10.64
N GLU A 33 5.08 26.81 11.42
CA GLU A 33 6.06 27.87 11.20
C GLU A 33 6.52 27.99 9.75
N THR A 34 6.76 26.84 9.11
CA THR A 34 7.26 26.75 7.73
C THR A 34 6.23 27.18 6.68
N ASP A 35 4.96 27.30 7.04
CA ASP A 35 3.91 27.78 6.12
C ASP A 35 3.91 29.31 6.00
N TYR A 36 4.68 29.98 6.84
CA TYR A 36 4.79 31.44 6.90
C TYR A 36 6.18 31.92 6.45
N ALA A 37 6.24 33.13 5.91
CA ALA A 37 7.48 33.77 5.49
C ALA A 37 7.69 35.11 6.20
N GLY A 38 8.94 35.55 6.26
CA GLY A 38 9.33 36.85 6.77
C GLY A 38 8.74 37.16 8.17
N PRO A 39 8.17 38.39 8.37
CA PRO A 39 7.60 38.78 9.67
C PRO A 39 6.46 37.90 10.16
N CYS A 40 5.65 37.33 9.24
CA CYS A 40 4.57 36.41 9.61
C CYS A 40 5.07 35.17 10.35
N ARG A 41 6.23 34.61 9.95
CA ARG A 41 6.85 33.49 10.63
C ARG A 41 7.22 33.82 12.08
N SER A 42 7.73 35.04 12.31
CA SER A 42 8.08 35.49 13.65
C SER A 42 6.83 35.66 14.54
N VAL A 43 5.74 36.18 13.96
CA VAL A 43 4.45 36.30 14.66
C VAL A 43 3.89 34.94 15.01
N TYR A 44 3.90 33.99 14.08
CA TYR A 44 3.44 32.64 14.34
C TYR A 44 4.22 31.99 15.49
N LYS A 45 5.57 32.03 15.47
CA LYS A 45 6.42 31.54 16.58
C LYS A 45 6.07 32.16 17.93
N ALA A 46 5.88 33.45 17.97
CA ALA A 46 5.52 34.17 19.19
C ALA A 46 4.14 33.74 19.68
N MET A 47 3.16 33.59 18.77
CA MET A 47 1.80 33.14 19.05
C MET A 47 1.82 31.69 19.63
N GLU A 48 2.54 30.77 18.98
CA GLU A 48 2.71 29.41 19.43
C GLU A 48 3.35 29.35 20.82
N ALA A 49 4.42 30.10 21.04
CA ALA A 49 5.13 30.13 22.32
C ALA A 49 4.29 30.71 23.48
N LEU A 50 3.47 31.72 23.24
CA LEU A 50 2.55 32.25 24.24
C LEU A 50 1.42 31.25 24.54
N PHE A 51 0.85 30.66 23.50
CA PHE A 51 -0.19 29.65 23.64
C PHE A 51 0.27 28.44 24.47
N LEU A 52 1.46 27.89 24.15
CA LEU A 52 2.06 26.77 24.90
C LEU A 52 2.41 27.13 26.35
N ALA A 53 2.72 28.40 26.61
CA ALA A 53 2.97 28.89 27.96
C ALA A 53 1.67 29.18 28.77
N GLY A 54 0.49 28.98 28.16
CA GLY A 54 -0.79 29.31 28.79
C GLY A 54 -1.01 30.82 28.97
N THR A 55 -0.24 31.67 28.28
CA THR A 55 -0.36 33.13 28.32
C THR A 55 -1.37 33.57 27.26
N PRO A 56 -2.27 34.54 27.56
CA PRO A 56 -3.18 35.05 26.56
C PRO A 56 -2.44 35.58 25.34
N VAL A 57 -2.92 35.16 24.16
CA VAL A 57 -2.36 35.57 22.86
C VAL A 57 -3.20 36.70 22.35
N ASP A 58 -2.69 37.91 22.53
CA ASP A 58 -3.29 39.16 22.10
C ASP A 58 -2.19 40.10 21.54
N PRO A 59 -2.56 41.20 20.84
CA PRO A 59 -1.58 42.12 20.25
C PRO A 59 -0.57 42.71 21.23
N VAL A 60 -0.98 42.91 22.51
CA VAL A 60 -0.11 43.49 23.54
C VAL A 60 0.91 42.48 24.02
N SER A 61 0.46 41.28 24.32
CA SER A 61 1.31 40.17 24.75
C SER A 61 2.31 39.79 23.65
N LEU A 62 1.88 39.76 22.38
CA LEU A 62 2.77 39.52 21.23
C LEU A 62 3.78 40.66 21.06
N ALA A 63 3.38 41.92 21.10
CA ALA A 63 4.29 43.04 20.99
C ALA A 63 5.30 43.09 22.13
N SER A 64 4.90 42.72 23.35
CA SER A 64 5.79 42.60 24.49
C SER A 64 6.86 41.51 24.29
N LYS A 65 6.47 40.37 23.69
CA LYS A 65 7.37 39.21 23.41
C LYS A 65 8.32 39.45 22.23
N MET A 66 7.86 40.16 21.21
CA MET A 66 8.58 40.36 19.94
C MET A 66 9.39 41.65 19.87
N GLY A 67 9.10 42.60 20.74
CA GLY A 67 9.65 43.95 20.71
C GLY A 67 8.72 45.00 20.09
N GLY A 68 8.96 46.29 20.42
CA GLY A 68 8.08 47.41 20.08
C GLY A 68 7.87 47.62 18.56
N ASP A 69 8.85 47.23 17.77
CA ASP A 69 8.84 47.43 16.30
C ASP A 69 7.74 46.63 15.59
N TYR A 70 7.21 45.60 16.21
CA TYR A 70 6.14 44.77 15.64
C TYR A 70 4.72 45.32 15.87
N ARG A 71 4.52 46.37 16.67
CA ARG A 71 3.19 46.92 16.99
C ARG A 71 2.43 47.36 15.73
N GLU A 72 3.09 48.08 14.84
CA GLU A 72 2.51 48.52 13.59
C GLU A 72 2.12 47.34 12.69
N PHE A 73 3.01 46.34 12.59
CA PHE A 73 2.74 45.14 11.80
C PHE A 73 1.55 44.34 12.36
N LEU A 74 1.46 44.14 13.69
CA LEU A 74 0.31 43.45 14.31
C LEU A 74 -1.00 44.22 14.09
N ALA A 75 -0.98 45.56 14.14
CA ALA A 75 -2.14 46.38 13.80
C ALA A 75 -2.53 46.22 12.33
N GLN A 76 -1.57 46.17 11.42
CA GLN A 76 -1.82 45.94 10.01
C GLN A 76 -2.48 44.57 9.75
N LEU A 77 -2.06 43.51 10.43
CA LEU A 77 -2.69 42.15 10.32
C LEU A 77 -4.18 42.21 10.68
N MET A 78 -4.54 42.98 11.74
CA MET A 78 -5.93 43.11 12.18
C MET A 78 -6.77 43.95 11.19
N VAL A 79 -6.18 44.97 10.59
CA VAL A 79 -6.87 45.83 9.60
C VAL A 79 -7.15 45.06 8.30
N ILE A 80 -6.21 44.25 7.83
CA ILE A 80 -6.36 43.44 6.61
C ILE A 80 -7.39 42.34 6.79
N THR A 81 -7.61 41.88 8.03
CA THR A 81 -8.50 40.77 8.35
C THR A 81 -9.83 41.23 8.90
N PRO A 82 -10.85 41.46 8.07
CA PRO A 82 -12.12 42.02 8.54
C PRO A 82 -12.95 40.97 9.35
N THR A 83 -12.69 39.70 9.19
CA THR A 83 -13.45 38.63 9.86
C THR A 83 -12.65 37.33 9.93
N ALA A 84 -12.85 36.54 10.99
CA ALA A 84 -12.32 35.16 11.12
C ALA A 84 -13.19 34.10 10.40
N ALA A 85 -14.33 34.47 9.82
CA ALA A 85 -15.28 33.52 9.22
C ALA A 85 -14.69 32.70 8.07
N ASN A 86 -13.71 33.24 7.35
CA ASN A 86 -13.08 32.62 6.21
C ASN A 86 -11.73 31.94 6.54
N LEU A 87 -11.43 31.68 7.81
CA LEU A 87 -10.16 31.16 8.28
C LEU A 87 -9.74 29.91 7.53
N ASP A 88 -10.65 28.98 7.26
CA ASP A 88 -10.36 27.72 6.56
C ASP A 88 -9.81 27.96 5.15
N SER A 89 -10.40 28.89 4.45
CA SER A 89 -9.95 29.26 3.10
C SER A 89 -8.55 29.87 3.14
N TYR A 90 -8.30 30.75 4.12
CA TYR A 90 -6.99 31.39 4.28
C TYR A 90 -5.90 30.37 4.69
N ILE A 91 -6.19 29.46 5.61
CA ILE A 91 -5.29 28.38 5.99
C ILE A 91 -4.94 27.52 4.76
N ARG A 92 -5.93 27.11 3.96
CA ARG A 92 -5.70 26.33 2.76
C ARG A 92 -4.80 27.06 1.76
N ILE A 93 -5.07 28.31 1.45
CA ILE A 93 -4.26 29.14 0.53
C ILE A 93 -2.83 29.26 1.06
N THR A 94 -2.66 29.56 2.35
CA THR A 94 -1.33 29.70 2.98
C THR A 94 -0.53 28.44 2.84
N ARG A 95 -1.11 27.25 3.11
CA ARG A 95 -0.44 25.94 2.99
C ARG A 95 -0.12 25.56 1.55
N GLU A 96 -1.06 25.75 0.63
CA GLU A 96 -0.86 25.45 -0.80
C GLU A 96 0.30 26.28 -1.38
N GLN A 97 0.34 27.55 -1.06
CA GLN A 97 1.39 28.45 -1.55
C GLN A 97 2.74 28.21 -0.86
N ALA A 98 2.75 27.87 0.42
CA ALA A 98 3.97 27.47 1.12
C ALA A 98 4.56 26.20 0.49
N LYS A 99 3.69 25.22 0.17
CA LYS A 99 4.09 23.99 -0.54
C LYS A 99 4.68 24.31 -1.92
N LEU A 100 4.03 25.19 -2.68
CA LEU A 100 4.51 25.61 -3.99
C LEU A 100 5.86 26.33 -3.90
N SER A 101 6.04 27.20 -2.90
CA SER A 101 7.31 27.89 -2.65
C SER A 101 8.43 26.91 -2.30
N ALA A 102 8.15 25.92 -1.45
CA ALA A 102 9.12 24.88 -1.09
C ALA A 102 9.51 24.02 -2.31
N LEU A 103 8.55 23.71 -3.18
CA LEU A 103 8.83 22.97 -4.43
C LEU A 103 9.66 23.79 -5.42
N ARG A 104 9.43 25.10 -5.51
CA ARG A 104 10.23 26.00 -6.35
C ARG A 104 11.67 26.10 -5.84
N GLU A 105 11.85 26.19 -4.54
CA GLU A 105 13.18 26.24 -3.93
C GLU A 105 13.93 24.94 -4.15
N LEU A 106 13.24 23.79 -3.99
CA LEU A 106 13.80 22.48 -4.34
C LEU A 106 14.20 22.40 -5.82
N GLY A 107 13.35 22.92 -6.71
CA GLY A 107 13.67 22.96 -8.15
C GLY A 107 14.95 23.74 -8.45
N LYS A 108 15.20 24.84 -7.73
CA LYS A 108 16.48 25.58 -7.85
C LYS A 108 17.66 24.76 -7.35
N GLN A 109 17.53 24.15 -6.16
CA GLN A 109 18.59 23.31 -5.59
C GLN A 109 18.91 22.10 -6.46
N LEU A 110 17.90 21.49 -7.09
CA LEU A 110 18.09 20.41 -8.06
C LEU A 110 18.79 20.89 -9.34
N ALA A 111 18.51 22.11 -9.81
CA ALA A 111 19.18 22.70 -10.97
C ALA A 111 20.66 23.07 -10.68
N GLU A 112 21.00 23.29 -9.42
CA GLU A 112 22.35 23.61 -8.94
C GLU A 112 23.12 22.36 -8.46
N ALA A 113 22.50 21.16 -8.47
CA ALA A 113 23.14 19.92 -8.03
C ALA A 113 24.30 19.54 -8.97
N GLU A 114 25.47 19.29 -8.38
CA GLU A 114 26.68 18.97 -9.12
C GLU A 114 26.86 17.47 -9.41
N SER A 115 26.06 16.60 -8.76
CA SER A 115 26.09 15.15 -8.97
C SER A 115 24.71 14.50 -8.91
N PRO A 116 24.53 13.33 -9.58
CA PRO A 116 23.30 12.56 -9.50
C PRO A 116 22.96 12.11 -8.07
N GLU A 117 23.97 11.81 -7.26
CA GLU A 117 23.82 11.39 -5.86
C GLU A 117 23.24 12.53 -5.03
N GLN A 118 23.77 13.74 -5.17
CA GLN A 118 23.26 14.95 -4.51
C GLN A 118 21.82 15.25 -4.94
N ALA A 119 21.49 15.12 -6.22
CA ALA A 119 20.14 15.29 -6.71
C ALA A 119 19.17 14.25 -6.12
N SER A 120 19.61 13.00 -5.98
CA SER A 120 18.83 11.92 -5.37
C SER A 120 18.57 12.15 -3.87
N GLU A 121 19.57 12.65 -3.14
CA GLU A 121 19.42 13.02 -1.72
C GLU A 121 18.43 14.17 -1.54
N LEU A 122 18.51 15.21 -2.37
CA LEU A 122 17.55 16.33 -2.38
C LEU A 122 16.13 15.86 -2.66
N LEU A 123 15.92 14.99 -3.63
CA LEU A 123 14.61 14.41 -3.95
C LEU A 123 14.06 13.55 -2.78
N THR A 124 14.93 12.78 -2.14
CA THR A 124 14.55 11.94 -0.99
C THR A 124 14.16 12.79 0.22
N ALA A 125 14.94 13.83 0.52
CA ALA A 125 14.65 14.79 1.59
C ALA A 125 13.33 15.56 1.32
N ALA A 126 13.09 15.91 0.06
CA ALA A 126 11.87 16.59 -0.36
C ALA A 126 10.63 15.71 -0.26
N ASN A 127 10.70 14.44 -0.62
CA ASN A 127 9.61 13.49 -0.43
C ASN A 127 9.18 13.42 1.05
N GLY A 128 10.13 13.43 1.98
CA GLY A 128 9.83 13.49 3.41
C GLY A 128 9.19 14.81 3.86
N ALA A 129 9.67 15.94 3.34
CA ALA A 129 9.29 17.27 3.83
C ALA A 129 8.05 17.86 3.14
N VAL A 130 7.86 17.58 1.85
CA VAL A 130 6.80 18.20 1.02
C VAL A 130 5.58 17.31 0.86
N ILE A 131 5.79 16.00 0.71
CA ILE A 131 4.69 15.04 0.47
C ILE A 131 4.09 14.54 1.80
N ASN A 132 4.90 14.32 2.83
CA ASN A 132 4.45 13.82 4.13
C ASN A 132 3.89 14.89 5.09
N ARG A 133 3.60 16.09 4.62
CA ARG A 133 2.88 17.09 5.39
C ARG A 133 1.36 16.85 5.36
N ALA A 134 0.93 15.62 5.62
CA ALA A 134 -0.44 15.41 6.02
C ALA A 134 -0.65 16.13 7.36
N ALA A 135 -1.51 17.15 7.40
CA ALA A 135 -2.01 17.67 8.65
C ALA A 135 -2.54 16.49 9.47
N VAL A 136 -2.21 16.45 10.76
CA VAL A 136 -2.79 15.44 11.66
C VAL A 136 -4.31 15.58 11.56
N LYS A 137 -4.96 14.63 10.89
CA LYS A 137 -6.41 14.60 10.75
C LYS A 137 -7.01 14.19 12.10
N ILE A 138 -7.46 15.16 12.86
CA ILE A 138 -8.23 14.88 14.09
C ILE A 138 -9.67 14.68 13.66
N THR A 139 -10.19 13.46 13.86
CA THR A 139 -11.58 13.11 13.55
C THR A 139 -12.38 13.17 14.85
N THR A 140 -13.38 14.04 14.94
CA THR A 140 -14.30 14.07 16.07
C THR A 140 -15.22 12.83 16.05
N MET A 141 -15.79 12.44 17.19
CA MET A 141 -16.76 11.35 17.23
C MET A 141 -18.00 11.62 16.38
N HIS A 142 -18.41 12.89 16.26
CA HIS A 142 -19.49 13.30 15.36
C HIS A 142 -19.12 13.05 13.88
N ASP A 143 -17.93 13.45 13.45
CA ASP A 143 -17.46 13.21 12.08
C ASP A 143 -17.26 11.71 11.80
N ALA A 144 -16.75 10.98 12.80
CA ALA A 144 -16.61 9.52 12.71
C ALA A 144 -17.96 8.83 12.53
N LEU A 145 -19.00 9.26 13.28
CA LEU A 145 -20.35 8.73 13.18
C LEU A 145 -20.98 9.03 11.81
N ARG A 146 -20.85 10.26 11.34
CA ARG A 146 -21.31 10.65 9.99
C ARG A 146 -20.64 9.81 8.92
N SER A 147 -19.31 9.69 8.96
CA SER A 147 -18.53 8.86 8.04
C SER A 147 -18.93 7.38 8.13
N PHE A 148 -19.28 6.87 9.32
CA PHE A 148 -19.78 5.52 9.50
C PHE A 148 -21.08 5.29 8.73
N PHE A 149 -22.06 6.19 8.86
CA PHE A 149 -23.30 6.08 8.11
C PHE A 149 -23.06 6.14 6.60
N GLU A 150 -22.25 7.10 6.13
CA GLU A 150 -21.89 7.22 4.71
C GLU A 150 -21.23 5.95 4.16
N ARG A 151 -20.32 5.32 4.93
CA ARG A 151 -19.68 4.06 4.53
C ARG A 151 -20.65 2.86 4.56
N LYS A 152 -21.55 2.79 5.55
CA LYS A 152 -22.47 1.66 5.69
C LYS A 152 -23.66 1.71 4.73
N THR A 153 -23.92 2.85 4.10
CA THR A 153 -24.87 2.96 2.98
C THR A 153 -24.25 2.50 1.66
N ARG A 154 -22.93 2.40 1.56
CA ARG A 154 -22.24 1.85 0.39
C ARG A 154 -21.92 0.37 0.59
N LYS A 155 -21.95 -0.42 -0.48
CA LYS A 155 -21.50 -1.82 -0.44
C LYS A 155 -20.01 -1.83 -0.06
N ALA A 156 -19.66 -2.54 1.01
CA ALA A 156 -18.27 -2.72 1.39
C ALA A 156 -17.52 -3.47 0.26
N VAL A 157 -16.37 -2.95 -0.13
CA VAL A 157 -15.53 -3.55 -1.16
C VAL A 157 -14.25 -4.03 -0.50
N TYR A 158 -14.15 -5.33 -0.29
CA TYR A 158 -12.94 -5.99 0.17
C TYR A 158 -12.21 -6.65 -0.98
N LEU A 159 -10.92 -6.90 -0.79
CA LEU A 159 -10.12 -7.63 -1.74
C LEU A 159 -10.61 -9.07 -1.85
N SER A 160 -11.07 -9.48 -3.03
CA SER A 160 -11.50 -10.87 -3.27
C SER A 160 -10.30 -11.79 -3.50
N TRP A 161 -10.46 -13.07 -3.20
CA TRP A 161 -9.40 -14.07 -3.27
C TRP A 161 -9.69 -15.11 -4.36
N PRO A 162 -8.67 -15.79 -4.93
CA PRO A 162 -8.88 -16.84 -5.92
C PRO A 162 -9.69 -18.03 -5.39
N VAL A 163 -9.76 -18.17 -4.06
CA VAL A 163 -10.52 -19.21 -3.37
C VAL A 163 -11.58 -18.54 -2.51
N ARG A 164 -12.82 -18.71 -2.87
CA ARG A 164 -13.99 -18.01 -2.33
C ARG A 164 -14.14 -18.15 -0.80
N GLU A 165 -13.67 -19.25 -0.22
CA GLU A 165 -13.73 -19.45 1.24
C GLU A 165 -12.92 -18.41 2.02
N LEU A 166 -12.00 -17.71 1.36
CA LEU A 166 -11.27 -16.60 1.97
C LEU A 166 -12.06 -15.30 1.99
N ASP A 167 -12.94 -15.07 1.01
CA ASP A 167 -13.71 -13.82 0.87
C ASP A 167 -14.60 -13.55 2.09
N ASP A 168 -15.19 -14.60 2.67
CA ASP A 168 -16.07 -14.48 3.85
C ASP A 168 -15.28 -14.31 5.17
N ARG A 169 -13.96 -14.34 5.13
CA ARG A 169 -13.11 -14.43 6.33
C ARG A 169 -11.98 -13.42 6.37
N LEU A 170 -11.53 -12.94 5.22
CA LEU A 170 -10.46 -11.97 5.08
C LEU A 170 -11.02 -10.67 4.49
N PHE A 171 -11.09 -9.66 5.31
CA PHE A 171 -11.62 -8.34 4.95
C PHE A 171 -10.50 -7.37 4.64
N ALA A 172 -9.62 -7.75 3.68
CA ALA A 172 -8.49 -6.92 3.28
C ALA A 172 -8.96 -5.65 2.54
N GLU A 173 -8.45 -4.51 2.94
CA GLU A 173 -8.76 -3.19 2.40
C GLU A 173 -7.50 -2.49 1.83
N PRO A 174 -7.66 -1.45 1.01
CA PRO A 174 -6.56 -0.58 0.65
C PRO A 174 -5.91 0.05 1.89
N GLY A 175 -4.59 -0.03 1.98
CA GLY A 175 -3.82 0.37 3.16
C GLY A 175 -3.32 -0.80 3.99
N ASP A 176 -3.79 -2.03 3.74
CA ASP A 176 -3.36 -3.21 4.47
C ASP A 176 -2.00 -3.75 3.99
N PHE A 177 -1.24 -4.23 4.96
CA PHE A 177 0.01 -4.95 4.76
C PHE A 177 -0.19 -6.45 5.02
N ILE A 178 -0.03 -7.27 3.99
CA ILE A 178 -0.31 -8.71 4.00
C ILE A 178 0.99 -9.49 3.85
N ILE A 179 1.22 -10.47 4.69
CA ILE A 179 2.36 -11.38 4.63
C ILE A 179 1.91 -12.77 4.19
N ILE A 180 2.61 -13.34 3.21
CA ILE A 180 2.46 -14.72 2.81
C ILE A 180 3.76 -15.46 3.13
N GLY A 181 3.78 -16.12 4.29
CA GLY A 181 4.90 -16.92 4.76
C GLY A 181 4.85 -18.35 4.22
N GLY A 182 6.01 -18.96 4.08
CA GLY A 182 6.08 -20.38 3.74
C GLY A 182 7.51 -20.84 3.52
N ARG A 183 7.73 -22.15 3.67
CA ARG A 183 9.01 -22.80 3.42
C ARG A 183 9.36 -22.81 1.93
N PRO A 184 10.62 -22.99 1.56
CA PRO A 184 10.99 -23.25 0.17
C PRO A 184 10.12 -24.35 -0.44
N SER A 185 9.76 -24.21 -1.70
CA SER A 185 8.92 -25.16 -2.45
C SER A 185 7.49 -25.38 -1.92
N SER A 186 7.01 -24.56 -0.97
CA SER A 186 5.61 -24.62 -0.54
C SER A 186 4.62 -24.10 -1.59
N GLY A 187 5.10 -23.38 -2.61
CA GLY A 187 4.26 -22.79 -3.66
C GLY A 187 3.91 -21.32 -3.46
N LYS A 188 4.59 -20.59 -2.55
CA LYS A 188 4.31 -19.15 -2.26
C LYS A 188 4.20 -18.28 -3.51
N SER A 189 5.24 -18.33 -4.37
CA SER A 189 5.26 -17.51 -5.59
C SER A 189 4.15 -17.87 -6.57
N ALA A 190 3.79 -19.17 -6.68
CA ALA A 190 2.68 -19.62 -7.51
C ALA A 190 1.33 -19.13 -6.95
N TRP A 191 1.13 -19.21 -5.62
CA TRP A 191 -0.06 -18.66 -4.97
C TRP A 191 -0.17 -17.15 -5.14
N ALA A 192 0.93 -16.44 -4.90
CA ALA A 192 0.97 -14.99 -5.07
C ALA A 192 0.71 -14.55 -6.52
N LEU A 193 1.24 -15.28 -7.49
CA LEU A 193 1.01 -15.01 -8.91
C LEU A 193 -0.45 -15.27 -9.30
N GLN A 194 -1.07 -16.31 -8.76
CA GLN A 194 -2.49 -16.59 -8.95
C GLN A 194 -3.37 -15.50 -8.31
N CYS A 195 -3.01 -15.01 -7.12
CA CYS A 195 -3.66 -13.87 -6.49
C CYS A 195 -3.49 -12.60 -7.35
N ALA A 196 -2.28 -12.32 -7.83
CA ALA A 196 -2.00 -11.17 -8.71
C ALA A 196 -2.91 -11.17 -9.94
N TRP A 197 -3.01 -12.32 -10.63
CA TRP A 197 -3.87 -12.47 -11.79
C TRP A 197 -5.35 -12.26 -11.48
N HIS A 198 -5.80 -12.79 -10.33
CA HIS A 198 -7.18 -12.61 -9.87
C HIS A 198 -7.47 -11.13 -9.58
N TRP A 199 -6.61 -10.45 -8.83
CA TRP A 199 -6.78 -9.04 -8.49
C TRP A 199 -6.67 -8.10 -9.68
N ALA A 200 -5.83 -8.44 -10.66
CA ALA A 200 -5.68 -7.69 -11.88
C ALA A 200 -6.93 -7.69 -12.78
N GLN A 201 -8.02 -8.32 -12.37
CA GLN A 201 -9.35 -8.13 -12.99
C GLN A 201 -9.94 -6.75 -12.70
N LYS A 202 -9.57 -6.15 -11.57
CA LYS A 202 -10.17 -4.91 -11.06
C LYS A 202 -9.16 -3.83 -10.70
N TYR A 203 -7.92 -4.22 -10.43
CA TYR A 203 -6.89 -3.36 -9.89
C TYR A 203 -5.65 -3.37 -10.78
N ARG A 204 -4.90 -2.26 -10.78
CA ARG A 204 -3.57 -2.23 -11.36
C ARG A 204 -2.58 -2.86 -10.39
N VAL A 205 -1.95 -3.98 -10.79
CA VAL A 205 -1.12 -4.82 -9.93
C VAL A 205 0.33 -4.81 -10.40
N GLY A 206 1.27 -4.50 -9.50
CA GLY A 206 2.70 -4.66 -9.72
C GLY A 206 3.24 -5.88 -8.98
N PHE A 207 3.89 -6.80 -9.69
CA PHE A 207 4.56 -7.96 -9.10
C PHE A 207 6.08 -7.73 -9.13
N PHE A 208 6.65 -7.33 -7.98
CA PHE A 208 8.07 -7.07 -7.80
C PHE A 208 8.80 -8.37 -7.49
N SER A 209 9.57 -8.86 -8.44
CA SER A 209 10.37 -10.08 -8.28
C SER A 209 11.82 -9.76 -7.99
N LEU A 210 12.29 -10.17 -6.82
CA LEU A 210 13.68 -10.01 -6.40
C LEU A 210 14.54 -11.27 -6.62
N GLU A 211 13.91 -12.44 -6.78
CA GLU A 211 14.62 -13.71 -6.92
C GLU A 211 14.48 -14.33 -8.33
N THR A 212 13.29 -14.27 -8.89
CA THR A 212 12.93 -15.00 -10.12
C THR A 212 12.84 -14.02 -11.29
N SER A 213 13.43 -14.36 -12.44
CA SER A 213 13.29 -13.53 -13.65
C SER A 213 11.84 -13.49 -14.13
N ASP A 214 11.48 -12.37 -14.77
CA ASP A 214 10.17 -12.11 -15.37
C ASP A 214 9.77 -13.20 -16.37
N ASP A 215 10.67 -13.66 -17.25
CA ASP A 215 10.42 -14.79 -18.17
C ASP A 215 9.95 -16.04 -17.43
N LYS A 216 10.63 -16.43 -16.33
CA LYS A 216 10.25 -17.61 -15.56
C LYS A 216 8.92 -17.45 -14.83
N LEU A 217 8.60 -16.23 -14.39
CA LEU A 217 7.29 -15.92 -13.81
C LEU A 217 6.21 -15.97 -14.88
N PHE A 218 6.51 -15.42 -16.07
CA PHE A 218 5.59 -15.47 -17.20
C PHE A 218 5.34 -16.91 -17.67
N ASP A 219 6.37 -17.76 -17.76
CA ASP A 219 6.21 -19.20 -18.05
C ASP A 219 5.25 -19.88 -17.06
N ARG A 220 5.40 -19.57 -15.75
CA ARG A 220 4.49 -20.12 -14.72
C ARG A 220 3.06 -19.61 -14.93
N GLN A 221 2.91 -18.34 -15.24
CA GLN A 221 1.60 -17.74 -15.50
C GLN A 221 0.96 -18.37 -16.75
N MET A 222 1.73 -18.58 -17.82
CA MET A 222 1.27 -19.25 -19.03
C MET A 222 0.84 -20.68 -18.75
N SER A 223 1.63 -21.44 -18.00
CA SER A 223 1.28 -22.80 -17.59
C SER A 223 -0.05 -22.82 -16.81
N ALA A 224 -0.21 -21.89 -15.87
CA ALA A 224 -1.42 -21.79 -15.05
C ALA A 224 -2.67 -21.43 -15.86
N LEU A 225 -2.55 -20.54 -16.83
CA LEU A 225 -3.67 -20.05 -17.63
C LEU A 225 -4.07 -20.98 -18.77
N THR A 226 -3.10 -21.57 -19.46
CA THR A 226 -3.35 -22.40 -20.65
C THR A 226 -3.50 -23.89 -20.34
N GLY A 227 -3.11 -24.33 -19.11
CA GLY A 227 -3.06 -25.73 -18.75
C GLY A 227 -1.99 -26.52 -19.51
N ILE A 228 -0.95 -25.85 -20.03
CA ILE A 228 0.24 -26.49 -20.60
C ILE A 228 1.19 -26.82 -19.45
N ALA A 229 1.67 -28.05 -19.38
CA ALA A 229 2.56 -28.43 -18.29
C ALA A 229 3.87 -27.63 -18.33
N MET A 230 4.34 -27.14 -17.16
CA MET A 230 5.61 -26.42 -17.03
C MET A 230 6.79 -27.14 -17.66
N ALA A 231 6.79 -28.47 -17.60
CA ALA A 231 7.85 -29.29 -18.20
C ALA A 231 7.87 -29.17 -19.74
N ASP A 232 6.71 -29.02 -20.38
CA ASP A 232 6.60 -28.92 -21.83
C ASP A 232 6.96 -27.50 -22.27
N ILE A 233 6.53 -26.47 -21.54
CA ILE A 233 6.96 -25.08 -21.77
C ILE A 233 8.49 -25.00 -21.70
N LYS A 234 9.11 -25.51 -20.63
CA LYS A 234 10.57 -25.46 -20.45
C LYS A 234 11.36 -26.24 -21.50
N ARG A 235 10.76 -27.27 -22.09
CA ARG A 235 11.38 -28.09 -23.15
C ARG A 235 11.04 -27.53 -24.54
N SER A 236 10.30 -26.46 -24.63
CA SER A 236 9.76 -25.91 -25.89
C SER A 236 8.96 -26.96 -26.69
N LYS A 237 8.27 -27.85 -25.98
CA LYS A 237 7.39 -28.85 -26.56
C LYS A 237 5.95 -28.37 -26.57
N ILE A 238 5.68 -27.38 -27.41
CA ILE A 238 4.37 -26.75 -27.57
C ILE A 238 3.73 -27.38 -28.80
N SER A 239 2.59 -28.07 -28.62
CA SER A 239 1.81 -28.65 -29.73
C SER A 239 0.97 -27.58 -30.44
N ASP A 240 0.41 -27.92 -31.61
CA ASP A 240 -0.49 -27.01 -32.35
C ASP A 240 -1.76 -26.69 -31.52
N ASP A 241 -2.27 -27.64 -30.76
CA ASP A 241 -3.39 -27.42 -29.83
C ASP A 241 -2.99 -26.47 -28.67
N ASP A 242 -1.75 -26.53 -28.21
CA ASP A 242 -1.21 -25.64 -27.19
C ASP A 242 -1.10 -24.20 -27.74
N TRP A 243 -0.60 -24.05 -28.98
CA TRP A 243 -0.55 -22.75 -29.64
C TRP A 243 -1.93 -22.14 -29.80
N THR A 244 -2.94 -22.95 -30.13
CA THR A 244 -4.34 -22.52 -30.22
C THR A 244 -4.83 -21.98 -28.87
N ARG A 245 -4.59 -22.70 -27.76
CA ARG A 245 -4.94 -22.25 -26.39
C ARG A 245 -4.23 -20.97 -25.99
N ILE A 246 -2.94 -20.84 -26.34
CA ILE A 246 -2.19 -19.59 -26.11
C ILE A 246 -2.82 -18.43 -26.88
N ALA A 247 -3.18 -18.63 -28.14
CA ALA A 247 -3.81 -17.62 -28.98
C ALA A 247 -5.18 -17.19 -28.43
N GLU A 248 -6.00 -18.14 -27.95
CA GLU A 248 -7.29 -17.84 -27.30
C GLU A 248 -7.14 -16.99 -26.04
N MET A 249 -6.06 -17.17 -25.29
CA MET A 249 -5.79 -16.43 -24.06
C MET A 249 -5.05 -15.12 -24.29
N SER A 250 -4.52 -14.86 -25.48
CA SER A 250 -3.60 -13.75 -25.73
C SER A 250 -4.22 -12.37 -25.47
N GLU A 251 -5.48 -12.17 -25.82
CA GLU A 251 -6.21 -10.92 -25.58
C GLU A 251 -6.37 -10.69 -24.06
N ALA A 252 -6.86 -11.69 -23.34
CA ALA A 252 -7.03 -11.61 -21.89
C ALA A 252 -5.71 -11.38 -21.16
N ILE A 253 -4.59 -11.91 -21.67
CA ILE A 253 -3.26 -11.72 -21.07
C ILE A 253 -2.75 -10.31 -21.38
N SER A 254 -2.85 -9.86 -22.61
CA SER A 254 -2.29 -8.57 -23.05
C SER A 254 -3.03 -7.36 -22.47
N THR A 255 -4.32 -7.50 -22.16
CA THR A 255 -5.16 -6.42 -21.61
C THR A 255 -5.19 -6.41 -20.08
N ARG A 256 -4.65 -7.45 -19.42
CA ARG A 256 -4.65 -7.55 -17.96
C ARG A 256 -3.69 -6.54 -17.34
N PRO A 257 -4.12 -5.66 -16.42
CA PRO A 257 -3.26 -4.68 -15.76
C PRO A 257 -2.39 -5.32 -14.65
N LEU A 258 -1.61 -6.32 -15.02
CA LEU A 258 -0.60 -7.00 -14.20
C LEU A 258 0.77 -6.79 -14.84
N GLU A 259 1.67 -6.14 -14.11
CA GLU A 259 3.03 -5.88 -14.57
C GLU A 259 4.04 -6.66 -13.72
N LEU A 260 4.94 -7.38 -14.39
CA LEU A 260 6.07 -8.06 -13.74
C LEU A 260 7.24 -7.09 -13.70
N VAL A 261 7.70 -6.76 -12.49
CA VAL A 261 8.77 -5.77 -12.28
C VAL A 261 10.04 -6.50 -11.79
N PRO A 262 11.09 -6.60 -12.61
CA PRO A 262 12.39 -7.07 -12.15
C PRO A 262 12.94 -6.14 -11.08
N ALA A 263 12.99 -6.60 -9.83
CA ALA A 263 13.30 -5.76 -8.67
C ALA A 263 14.61 -6.17 -7.97
N ALA A 264 15.48 -6.91 -8.66
CA ALA A 264 16.78 -7.28 -8.12
C ALA A 264 17.55 -6.03 -7.69
N ALA A 265 18.03 -6.03 -6.44
CA ALA A 265 18.77 -4.91 -5.84
C ALA A 265 17.93 -3.63 -5.55
N MET A 266 16.60 -3.65 -5.62
CA MET A 266 15.76 -2.53 -5.21
C MET A 266 15.68 -2.41 -3.68
N SER A 267 15.67 -1.16 -3.20
CA SER A 267 15.30 -0.80 -1.83
C SER A 267 13.78 -0.59 -1.70
N ALA A 268 13.28 -0.48 -0.47
CA ALA A 268 11.87 -0.14 -0.23
C ALA A 268 11.49 1.25 -0.82
N ALA A 269 12.45 2.18 -0.88
CA ALA A 269 12.26 3.50 -1.48
C ALA A 269 12.11 3.40 -3.01
N ASP A 270 12.91 2.56 -3.68
CA ASP A 270 12.81 2.33 -5.12
C ASP A 270 11.47 1.67 -5.49
N ILE A 271 11.05 0.66 -4.73
CA ILE A 271 9.74 0.00 -4.89
C ILE A 271 8.61 1.03 -4.75
N ARG A 272 8.71 1.92 -3.73
CA ARG A 272 7.73 3.00 -3.54
C ARG A 272 7.69 3.95 -4.73
N ALA A 273 8.85 4.36 -5.26
CA ALA A 273 8.93 5.27 -6.40
C ALA A 273 8.28 4.68 -7.65
N VAL A 274 8.58 3.42 -7.98
CA VAL A 274 7.97 2.70 -9.10
C VAL A 274 6.47 2.54 -8.89
N THR A 275 6.04 2.20 -7.67
CA THR A 275 4.62 2.05 -7.30
C THR A 275 3.84 3.33 -7.58
N MET A 276 4.38 4.48 -7.16
CA MET A 276 3.74 5.78 -7.38
C MET A 276 3.74 6.17 -8.86
N MET A 277 4.84 5.95 -9.56
CA MET A 277 4.99 6.29 -10.98
C MET A 277 4.01 5.50 -11.85
N GLN A 278 3.82 4.21 -11.56
CA GLN A 278 2.93 3.34 -12.30
C GLN A 278 1.48 3.37 -11.79
N GLY A 279 1.23 3.95 -10.62
CA GLY A 279 -0.10 4.03 -10.03
C GLY A 279 -0.67 2.66 -9.63
N TYR A 280 0.17 1.76 -9.12
CA TYR A 280 -0.29 0.45 -8.64
C TYR A 280 -1.19 0.60 -7.42
N GLN A 281 -2.30 -0.12 -7.42
CA GLN A 281 -3.23 -0.21 -6.30
C GLN A 281 -2.92 -1.40 -5.39
N ILE A 282 -2.29 -2.43 -5.96
CA ILE A 282 -1.81 -3.60 -5.22
C ILE A 282 -0.37 -3.87 -5.69
N ILE A 283 0.52 -4.10 -4.75
CA ILE A 283 1.87 -4.58 -5.06
C ILE A 283 2.14 -5.91 -4.36
N ILE A 284 2.84 -6.79 -5.07
CA ILE A 284 3.32 -8.06 -4.53
C ILE A 284 4.83 -8.07 -4.60
N ILE A 285 5.50 -8.49 -3.53
CA ILE A 285 6.96 -8.50 -3.40
C ILE A 285 7.44 -9.92 -3.13
N ASP A 286 8.20 -10.51 -4.04
CA ASP A 286 8.72 -11.87 -3.95
C ASP A 286 10.26 -11.86 -3.89
N TYR A 287 10.88 -11.91 -2.71
CA TYR A 287 10.36 -11.93 -1.34
C TYR A 287 11.05 -10.85 -0.46
N LEU A 288 10.42 -10.48 0.62
CA LEU A 288 10.79 -9.36 1.50
C LEU A 288 12.26 -9.33 1.92
N GLN A 289 12.81 -10.50 2.26
CA GLN A 289 14.19 -10.59 2.75
C GLN A 289 15.27 -10.28 1.69
N LEU A 290 14.92 -10.11 0.41
CA LEU A 290 15.86 -9.71 -0.65
C LEU A 290 15.86 -8.21 -0.90
N ILE A 291 14.95 -7.45 -0.31
CA ILE A 291 14.95 -5.99 -0.41
C ILE A 291 16.25 -5.45 0.18
N GLN A 292 16.90 -4.52 -0.52
CA GLN A 292 18.10 -3.89 -0.02
C GLN A 292 17.81 -2.92 1.12
N ALA A 293 18.59 -3.06 2.20
CA ALA A 293 18.58 -2.16 3.33
C ALA A 293 20.00 -1.90 3.83
N LYS A 294 20.24 -0.73 4.42
CA LYS A 294 21.53 -0.35 5.00
C LYS A 294 21.69 -1.00 6.37
N GLY A 295 22.96 -1.24 6.78
CA GLY A 295 23.32 -1.75 8.12
C GLY A 295 23.82 -3.19 8.11
N ASP A 296 24.50 -3.59 9.19
CA ASP A 296 25.17 -4.89 9.30
C ASP A 296 24.31 -5.95 10.02
N ASN A 297 23.25 -5.52 10.70
CA ASN A 297 22.37 -6.41 11.47
C ASN A 297 21.15 -6.82 10.62
N ARG A 298 21.10 -8.09 10.24
CA ARG A 298 20.01 -8.65 9.43
C ARG A 298 18.63 -8.47 10.04
N VAL A 299 18.50 -8.65 11.34
CA VAL A 299 17.22 -8.47 12.05
C VAL A 299 16.74 -7.02 11.94
N GLN A 300 17.67 -6.05 12.11
CA GLN A 300 17.35 -4.64 11.97
C GLN A 300 16.96 -4.30 10.52
N GLN A 301 17.68 -4.80 9.52
CA GLN A 301 17.34 -4.60 8.12
C GLN A 301 15.90 -5.07 7.80
N VAL A 302 15.53 -6.27 8.25
CA VAL A 302 14.18 -6.83 8.03
C VAL A 302 13.12 -6.02 8.78
N THR A 303 13.46 -5.54 9.98
CA THR A 303 12.60 -4.64 10.77
C THR A 303 12.32 -3.33 10.00
N ASP A 304 13.37 -2.68 9.53
CA ASP A 304 13.25 -1.40 8.80
C ASP A 304 12.46 -1.56 7.48
N ILE A 305 12.68 -2.67 6.77
CA ILE A 305 11.92 -3.03 5.56
C ILE A 305 10.43 -3.21 5.91
N SER A 306 10.11 -3.95 6.96
CA SER A 306 8.73 -4.19 7.39
C SER A 306 7.99 -2.88 7.68
N ILE A 307 8.62 -2.01 8.50
CA ILE A 307 8.07 -0.68 8.81
C ILE A 307 7.88 0.15 7.55
N ALA A 308 8.86 0.14 6.63
CA ALA A 308 8.77 0.90 5.38
C ALA A 308 7.63 0.42 4.49
N LEU A 309 7.42 -0.90 4.37
CA LEU A 309 6.34 -1.48 3.56
C LEU A 309 4.96 -1.22 4.17
N HIS A 310 4.81 -1.37 5.49
CA HIS A 310 3.57 -1.03 6.19
C HIS A 310 3.24 0.47 6.07
N THR A 311 4.24 1.34 6.27
CA THR A 311 4.08 2.79 6.07
C THR A 311 3.70 3.13 4.62
N MET A 312 4.26 2.41 3.65
CA MET A 312 3.92 2.55 2.23
C MET A 312 2.45 2.20 1.99
N ALA A 313 1.98 1.06 2.49
CA ALA A 313 0.58 0.63 2.36
C ALA A 313 -0.36 1.73 2.87
N GLN A 314 -0.16 2.18 4.10
CA GLN A 314 -1.01 3.19 4.74
C GLN A 314 -0.93 4.56 4.06
N SER A 315 0.28 5.04 3.76
CA SER A 315 0.47 6.40 3.22
C SER A 315 0.03 6.57 1.78
N LEU A 316 0.07 5.51 0.97
CA LEU A 316 -0.39 5.50 -0.41
C LEU A 316 -1.83 4.98 -0.55
N GLY A 317 -2.41 4.39 0.51
CA GLY A 317 -3.73 3.76 0.46
C GLY A 317 -3.79 2.57 -0.51
N ILE A 318 -2.72 1.78 -0.59
CA ILE A 318 -2.60 0.61 -1.45
C ILE A 318 -2.49 -0.68 -0.63
N THR A 319 -2.80 -1.82 -1.21
CA THR A 319 -2.52 -3.11 -0.58
C THR A 319 -1.10 -3.56 -0.90
N VAL A 320 -0.29 -3.82 0.13
CA VAL A 320 1.06 -4.35 0.00
C VAL A 320 1.08 -5.81 0.44
N VAL A 321 1.45 -6.70 -0.46
CA VAL A 321 1.59 -8.14 -0.18
C VAL A 321 3.05 -8.51 -0.28
N ALA A 322 3.66 -8.95 0.83
CA ALA A 322 5.05 -9.39 0.81
C ALA A 322 5.17 -10.89 1.12
N LEU A 323 5.89 -11.59 0.26
CA LEU A 323 6.24 -12.97 0.53
C LEU A 323 7.38 -13.00 1.55
N SER A 324 7.30 -13.95 2.48
CA SER A 324 8.34 -14.16 3.50
C SER A 324 8.79 -15.61 3.52
N GLN A 325 10.09 -15.81 3.46
CA GLN A 325 10.67 -17.13 3.63
C GLN A 325 10.78 -17.45 5.12
N LEU A 326 10.26 -18.60 5.52
CA LEU A 326 10.37 -19.09 6.89
C LEU A 326 11.75 -19.67 7.17
N SER A 327 12.27 -19.47 8.39
CA SER A 327 13.52 -20.05 8.83
C SER A 327 13.47 -21.59 8.74
N ARG A 328 14.63 -22.18 8.46
CA ARG A 328 14.79 -23.65 8.50
C ARG A 328 14.71 -24.10 9.97
N LEU A 329 13.64 -24.83 10.30
CA LEU A 329 13.53 -25.49 11.60
C LEU A 329 14.29 -26.83 11.56
N ASP A 330 14.65 -27.31 12.77
CA ASP A 330 15.16 -28.67 12.97
C ASP A 330 14.27 -29.70 12.21
N PRO A 331 14.80 -30.68 11.50
CA PRO A 331 14.04 -31.70 10.77
C PRO A 331 12.94 -32.38 11.59
N LYS A 332 13.09 -32.45 12.90
CA LYS A 332 12.07 -33.01 13.82
C LYS A 332 10.87 -32.10 13.99
N VAL A 333 11.02 -30.80 13.79
CA VAL A 333 9.98 -29.77 13.92
C VAL A 333 9.38 -29.39 12.55
N GLN A 334 10.01 -29.80 11.45
CA GLN A 334 9.55 -29.50 10.07
C GLN A 334 8.13 -30.00 9.76
N LYS A 335 7.64 -31.00 10.50
CA LYS A 335 6.29 -31.56 10.32
C LYS A 335 5.20 -30.81 11.08
N GLN A 336 5.54 -29.80 11.87
CA GLN A 336 4.53 -28.99 12.56
C GLN A 336 4.03 -27.86 11.64
N ALA A 337 2.77 -27.47 11.85
CA ALA A 337 2.19 -26.33 11.18
C ALA A 337 3.04 -25.06 11.47
N PRO A 338 3.34 -24.24 10.46
CA PRO A 338 4.14 -23.04 10.67
C PRO A 338 3.41 -22.08 11.61
N ASP A 339 4.15 -21.53 12.56
CA ASP A 339 3.68 -20.57 13.53
C ASP A 339 4.32 -19.19 13.26
N LEU A 340 3.76 -18.12 13.79
CA LEU A 340 4.29 -16.74 13.69
C LEU A 340 5.74 -16.66 14.13
N SER A 341 6.14 -17.45 15.15
CA SER A 341 7.55 -17.58 15.57
C SER A 341 8.48 -18.08 14.47
N SER A 342 7.95 -18.67 13.39
CA SER A 342 8.74 -19.12 12.21
C SER A 342 9.17 -17.95 11.32
N LEU A 343 8.59 -16.75 11.49
CA LEU A 343 9.02 -15.48 10.88
C LEU A 343 10.24 -14.87 11.63
N ARG A 344 11.05 -15.69 12.25
CA ARG A 344 12.05 -15.41 13.32
C ARG A 344 13.06 -14.29 13.08
N GLU A 345 13.26 -13.82 11.85
CA GLU A 345 14.20 -12.73 11.61
C GLU A 345 13.61 -11.35 11.94
N SER A 346 12.31 -11.28 12.29
CA SER A 346 11.69 -10.04 12.77
C SER A 346 10.32 -10.31 13.38
N GLY A 347 10.22 -10.27 14.70
CA GLY A 347 8.94 -10.12 15.41
C GLY A 347 8.17 -8.86 14.96
N GLN A 348 8.87 -7.94 14.32
CA GLN A 348 8.30 -6.73 13.75
C GLN A 348 7.37 -7.02 12.56
N ILE A 349 7.70 -7.97 11.68
CA ILE A 349 6.81 -8.37 10.57
C ILE A 349 5.44 -8.82 11.11
N GLU A 350 5.44 -9.60 12.20
CA GLU A 350 4.21 -10.01 12.85
C GLU A 350 3.40 -8.83 13.40
N GLN A 351 4.08 -7.84 13.97
CA GLN A 351 3.43 -6.67 14.56
C GLN A 351 2.83 -5.76 13.47
N ASP A 352 3.59 -5.49 12.42
CA ASP A 352 3.22 -4.56 11.34
C ASP A 352 2.13 -5.10 10.43
N ALA A 353 2.16 -6.41 10.10
CA ALA A 353 1.21 -7.00 9.18
C ALA A 353 -0.24 -6.94 9.70
N ASP A 354 -1.18 -6.66 8.83
CA ASP A 354 -2.63 -6.71 9.10
C ASP A 354 -3.15 -8.14 8.96
N ILE A 355 -2.65 -8.86 7.95
CA ILE A 355 -2.97 -10.26 7.70
C ILE A 355 -1.67 -11.05 7.52
N VAL A 356 -1.57 -12.21 8.19
CA VAL A 356 -0.46 -13.15 8.00
C VAL A 356 -1.00 -14.50 7.60
N MET A 357 -0.63 -14.94 6.42
CA MET A 357 -0.92 -16.26 5.86
C MET A 357 0.33 -17.12 5.86
N MET A 358 0.18 -18.39 6.20
CA MET A 358 1.26 -19.38 6.17
C MET A 358 0.88 -20.53 5.24
N LEU A 359 1.65 -20.70 4.17
CA LEU A 359 1.47 -21.81 3.22
C LEU A 359 2.39 -22.96 3.57
N ASN A 360 1.80 -24.13 3.85
CA ASN A 360 2.50 -25.34 4.22
C ASN A 360 2.12 -26.50 3.29
N ILE A 361 3.02 -27.49 3.16
CA ILE A 361 2.73 -28.76 2.47
C ILE A 361 1.97 -29.65 3.44
N ALA A 362 0.86 -30.20 3.03
CA ALA A 362 0.09 -31.15 3.86
C ALA A 362 0.91 -32.42 4.12
N LYS A 363 0.69 -33.04 5.29
CA LYS A 363 1.50 -34.21 5.70
C LYS A 363 1.21 -35.46 4.90
N ASP A 364 0.02 -35.60 4.36
CA ASP A 364 -0.59 -36.79 3.83
C ASP A 364 -0.85 -36.75 2.32
N SER A 365 -0.56 -35.64 1.68
CA SER A 365 -0.79 -35.44 0.24
C SER A 365 0.04 -34.28 -0.31
N ASP A 366 0.03 -34.13 -1.63
CA ASP A 366 0.61 -32.97 -2.32
C ASP A 366 -0.24 -31.68 -2.18
N ASP A 367 -1.34 -31.72 -1.43
CA ASP A 367 -2.15 -30.54 -1.12
C ASP A 367 -1.34 -29.52 -0.30
N ARG A 368 -1.86 -28.33 -0.21
CA ARG A 368 -1.32 -27.27 0.63
C ARG A 368 -2.32 -26.90 1.72
N GLU A 369 -1.80 -26.54 2.86
CA GLU A 369 -2.55 -25.97 3.97
C GLU A 369 -2.23 -24.48 4.04
N LEU A 370 -3.25 -23.65 3.87
CA LEU A 370 -3.16 -22.22 4.07
C LEU A 370 -3.71 -21.90 5.45
N TRP A 371 -2.82 -21.49 6.34
CA TRP A 371 -3.12 -21.10 7.70
C TRP A 371 -3.16 -19.58 7.80
N ILE A 372 -4.29 -19.01 8.21
CA ILE A 372 -4.34 -17.61 8.60
C ILE A 372 -3.87 -17.54 10.04
N ARG A 373 -2.75 -16.86 10.30
CA ARG A 373 -2.14 -16.75 11.63
C ARG A 373 -2.37 -15.42 12.30
N LYS A 374 -2.63 -14.41 11.51
CA LYS A 374 -3.07 -13.09 11.96
C LYS A 374 -4.11 -12.55 11.01
N ASN A 375 -5.16 -11.95 11.55
CA ASN A 375 -6.21 -11.27 10.80
C ASN A 375 -6.83 -10.22 11.73
N LYS A 376 -6.53 -8.94 11.50
CA LYS A 376 -7.01 -7.86 12.36
C LYS A 376 -8.53 -7.71 12.36
N GLU A 377 -9.17 -7.93 11.20
CA GLU A 377 -10.59 -7.65 11.00
C GLU A 377 -11.46 -8.91 10.89
N GLY A 378 -10.89 -10.10 11.09
CA GLY A 378 -11.63 -11.34 10.87
C GLY A 378 -11.11 -12.53 11.67
N THR A 379 -11.50 -13.73 11.24
CA THR A 379 -11.10 -14.99 11.85
C THR A 379 -9.78 -15.52 11.29
N CYS A 380 -9.15 -16.47 11.99
CA CYS A 380 -7.91 -17.12 11.58
C CYS A 380 -8.18 -18.58 11.17
N PRO A 381 -8.76 -18.83 9.99
CA PRO A 381 -9.07 -20.17 9.53
C PRO A 381 -7.83 -20.92 9.04
N GLN A 382 -7.99 -22.24 8.93
CA GLN A 382 -7.15 -23.11 8.12
C GLN A 382 -7.95 -23.57 6.91
N ILE A 383 -7.35 -23.47 5.72
CA ILE A 383 -7.98 -23.88 4.47
C ILE A 383 -7.05 -24.86 3.77
N ARG A 384 -7.61 -25.96 3.27
CA ARG A 384 -6.88 -26.93 2.47
C ARG A 384 -7.06 -26.61 0.99
N LEU A 385 -5.94 -26.51 0.27
CA LEU A 385 -5.87 -26.20 -1.14
C LEU A 385 -5.28 -27.39 -1.89
N ALA A 386 -5.92 -27.82 -2.96
CA ALA A 386 -5.31 -28.72 -3.92
C ALA A 386 -4.26 -27.96 -4.74
N PHE A 387 -3.07 -28.51 -4.88
CA PHE A 387 -1.99 -27.92 -5.66
C PHE A 387 -1.64 -28.82 -6.84
N ASP A 388 -1.79 -28.30 -8.04
CA ASP A 388 -1.31 -28.92 -9.26
C ASP A 388 0.11 -28.43 -9.57
N GLY A 389 1.09 -29.24 -9.22
CA GLY A 389 2.49 -28.91 -9.44
C GLY A 389 2.90 -28.86 -10.92
N ALA A 390 2.20 -29.59 -11.81
CA ALA A 390 2.47 -29.57 -13.25
C ALA A 390 2.10 -28.22 -13.87
N HIS A 391 1.03 -27.61 -13.41
CA HIS A 391 0.51 -26.33 -13.93
C HIS A 391 0.67 -25.17 -12.94
N GLN A 392 1.27 -25.40 -11.78
CA GLN A 392 1.53 -24.38 -10.75
C GLN A 392 0.28 -23.66 -10.26
N THR A 393 -0.86 -24.37 -10.18
CA THR A 393 -2.17 -23.80 -9.81
C THR A 393 -2.70 -24.33 -8.50
N PHE A 394 -3.46 -23.49 -7.81
CA PHE A 394 -4.19 -23.86 -6.60
C PHE A 394 -5.70 -23.84 -6.87
N SER A 395 -6.40 -24.78 -6.29
CA SER A 395 -7.85 -24.85 -6.29
C SER A 395 -8.36 -25.29 -4.93
N LYS A 396 -9.68 -25.20 -4.73
CA LYS A 396 -10.30 -25.79 -3.54
C LYS A 396 -10.00 -27.28 -3.47
N ALA A 397 -9.50 -27.75 -2.33
CA ALA A 397 -9.37 -29.20 -2.12
C ALA A 397 -10.78 -29.83 -2.04
N ALA A 398 -10.99 -30.89 -2.82
CA ALA A 398 -12.21 -31.68 -2.70
C ALA A 398 -12.35 -32.24 -1.27
N SER A 399 -13.57 -32.32 -0.75
CA SER A 399 -13.83 -33.01 0.51
C SER A 399 -13.32 -34.47 0.43
N GLN A 400 -13.04 -35.11 1.58
CA GLN A 400 -12.56 -36.51 1.55
C GLN A 400 -13.53 -37.44 0.81
N GLU A 401 -14.83 -37.17 0.91
CA GLU A 401 -15.88 -37.89 0.15
C GLU A 401 -15.77 -37.62 -1.36
N GLY A 402 -15.57 -36.36 -1.76
CA GLY A 402 -15.34 -35.99 -3.17
C GLY A 402 -14.04 -36.52 -3.74
N LYS A 403 -12.96 -36.68 -2.92
CA LYS A 403 -11.72 -37.34 -3.36
C LYS A 403 -11.94 -38.83 -3.65
N ALA A 404 -12.65 -39.55 -2.76
CA ALA A 404 -12.96 -40.95 -2.95
C ALA A 404 -13.87 -41.17 -4.17
N GLU A 405 -14.76 -40.25 -4.48
CA GLU A 405 -15.60 -40.31 -5.68
C GLU A 405 -14.82 -39.96 -6.96
N MET A 406 -13.94 -38.96 -6.91
CA MET A 406 -13.02 -38.61 -8.01
C MET A 406 -12.03 -39.75 -8.28
N ASP A 407 -11.47 -40.39 -7.26
CA ASP A 407 -10.57 -41.54 -7.42
C ASP A 407 -11.32 -42.73 -7.98
N LYS A 408 -12.56 -42.97 -7.61
CA LYS A 408 -13.45 -43.96 -8.24
C LYS A 408 -13.72 -43.63 -9.71
N LEU A 409 -13.99 -42.36 -10.02
CA LEU A 409 -14.19 -41.89 -11.40
C LEU A 409 -12.90 -41.96 -12.24
N ARG A 410 -11.73 -41.65 -11.66
CA ARG A 410 -10.41 -41.80 -12.30
C ARG A 410 -10.06 -43.28 -12.52
N ALA A 411 -10.41 -44.15 -11.60
CA ALA A 411 -10.25 -45.59 -11.73
C ALA A 411 -11.21 -46.21 -12.79
N ALA A 412 -12.43 -45.67 -12.88
CA ALA A 412 -13.43 -46.09 -13.87
C ALA A 412 -13.24 -45.42 -15.25
N GLY A 413 -12.57 -44.26 -15.33
CA GLY A 413 -12.47 -43.39 -16.51
C GLY A 413 -11.07 -43.30 -17.11
N LYS A 414 -10.47 -44.42 -17.55
CA LYS A 414 -9.32 -44.39 -18.50
C LYS A 414 -9.74 -43.94 -19.91
N LYS A 415 -10.84 -43.26 -20.11
CA LYS A 415 -11.26 -42.67 -21.41
C LYS A 415 -12.10 -41.43 -21.13
N HIS A 416 -11.50 -40.30 -21.05
CA HIS A 416 -11.87 -38.96 -21.56
C HIS A 416 -11.06 -37.91 -20.79
N ARG A 417 -10.17 -37.23 -21.50
CA ARG A 417 -9.52 -36.02 -21.05
C ARG A 417 -10.61 -34.94 -20.97
N SER A 418 -11.04 -34.57 -19.77
CA SER A 418 -11.81 -33.35 -19.54
C SER A 418 -10.87 -32.29 -18.95
N THR A 419 -10.70 -31.22 -19.67
CA THR A 419 -10.02 -29.99 -19.29
C THR A 419 -10.70 -29.39 -18.05
N PRO A 420 -9.99 -28.92 -17.02
CA PRO A 420 -10.61 -28.16 -15.95
C PRO A 420 -11.06 -26.81 -16.53
N VAL A 421 -12.35 -26.62 -16.65
CA VAL A 421 -12.95 -25.32 -16.96
C VAL A 421 -12.71 -24.41 -15.75
N ILE A 422 -11.80 -23.46 -15.91
CA ILE A 422 -11.73 -22.31 -15.01
C ILE A 422 -13.05 -21.56 -15.20
N GLY A 423 -13.92 -21.59 -14.17
CA GLY A 423 -15.27 -21.06 -14.23
C GLY A 423 -15.34 -19.68 -14.84
N GLN A 424 -16.04 -19.57 -15.96
CA GLN A 424 -16.52 -18.29 -16.44
C GLN A 424 -17.50 -17.75 -15.40
N PRO A 425 -17.42 -16.47 -15.02
CA PRO A 425 -18.44 -15.86 -14.18
C PRO A 425 -19.74 -15.81 -14.99
N GLU A 426 -20.83 -16.29 -14.41
CA GLU A 426 -22.18 -16.05 -14.95
C GLU A 426 -22.39 -14.54 -15.09
N GLU A 427 -22.69 -14.13 -16.33
CA GLU A 427 -23.15 -12.79 -16.67
C GLU A 427 -24.51 -12.53 -16.00
N LYS A 428 -24.50 -12.02 -14.79
CA LYS A 428 -25.67 -11.32 -14.23
C LYS A 428 -25.20 -10.21 -13.29
N ASP A 429 -25.58 -8.99 -13.69
CA ASP A 429 -25.55 -7.74 -12.92
C ASP A 429 -24.20 -7.03 -12.77
N PHE A 430 -23.67 -6.52 -13.91
CA PHE A 430 -22.73 -5.43 -13.91
C PHE A 430 -23.33 -4.17 -14.53
N GLU A 431 -23.90 -3.31 -13.68
CA GLU A 431 -24.07 -1.90 -14.06
C GLU A 431 -22.67 -1.27 -14.20
N GLN A 432 -22.39 -0.78 -15.38
CA GLN A 432 -21.19 -0.04 -15.70
C GLN A 432 -21.14 1.25 -14.89
N LEU A 433 -20.17 1.38 -14.01
CA LEU A 433 -19.80 2.66 -13.42
C LEU A 433 -18.95 3.45 -14.42
N PRO A 434 -19.22 4.74 -14.65
CA PRO A 434 -18.49 5.55 -15.59
C PRO A 434 -17.03 5.77 -15.17
N MET A 435 -16.13 5.73 -16.14
CA MET A 435 -14.67 5.87 -16.01
C MET A 435 -14.19 7.33 -15.80
N ASP A 436 -15.00 8.20 -15.20
CA ASP A 436 -14.64 9.60 -14.96
C ASP A 436 -14.98 9.99 -13.53
N THR A 437 -14.14 9.61 -12.59
CA THR A 437 -14.07 10.30 -11.29
C THR A 437 -12.60 10.52 -10.93
N PRO A 438 -12.14 11.78 -10.84
CA PRO A 438 -10.79 12.06 -10.37
C PRO A 438 -10.68 11.69 -8.90
N VAL A 439 -9.63 10.95 -8.58
CA VAL A 439 -9.27 10.59 -7.21
C VAL A 439 -8.92 11.88 -6.48
N PRO A 440 -9.52 12.21 -5.32
CA PRO A 440 -9.07 13.35 -4.53
C PRO A 440 -7.71 13.03 -3.91
N PHE A 441 -6.75 13.87 -4.21
CA PHE A 441 -5.41 13.92 -3.61
C PHE A 441 -5.44 14.27 -2.13
#